data_e82a3d5ab80363ce7a89ea03d7e5856b
#
_entry.id   e82a3d5ab80363ce7a89ea03d7e5856b
#
_cell.length_a   1.000
_cell.length_b   1.000
_cell.length_c   1.000
_cell.angle_alpha   90.00
_cell.angle_beta   90.00
_cell.angle_gamma   90.00
#
_symmetry.space_group_name_H-M   'P 1'
#
loop_
_entity.id
_entity.type
_entity.pdbx_description
1 polymer ?
#
loop_
_entity_poly.entity_id
_entity_poly.type
_entity_poly.pdbx_seq_one_letter_code
_entity_poly.pdbx_strand_id
1 'polypeptide(L)'
;MKELSGKGVGVAVLDTGAFPHMDFENRIWAFRDYIHGREQAYDDNGHGTHVLGILGGNGAASGGKYRGTAFGCGLIPIKVLDERGNGNKDKVIQALKWIEENMEQYHIRVINISVGTTQREGHEDLIEAVEEAWDKGLVVVAAAGNMGPGKGSITAPGSSRKIITVGSSDMLVRNQGISGRGPTINCISKPDIVAPGNEIISCSNKMNAYPYTRKSGTSMSTPLVSGGIALLLEKNPQLTNLEIKKRLRATAKDLGYPHNLQGWGLFQLQRFLNDPGI
;
A
#
# COMPACT_ATOMS: atom_id res chain seq x y z
N MET A 1 -26.68 -8.37 -4.04
CA MET A 1 -25.64 -8.34 -2.99
C MET A 1 -25.21 -6.91 -2.76
N LYS A 2 -25.00 -6.47 -1.52
CA LYS A 2 -24.49 -5.13 -1.22
C LYS A 2 -23.08 -5.00 -1.77
N GLU A 3 -22.78 -3.89 -2.45
CA GLU A 3 -21.44 -3.60 -2.94
C GLU A 3 -20.46 -3.43 -1.76
N LEU A 4 -19.35 -4.16 -1.77
CA LEU A 4 -18.29 -4.00 -0.79
C LEU A 4 -17.53 -2.70 -1.05
N SER A 5 -17.21 -1.96 -0.01
CA SER A 5 -16.57 -0.65 -0.09
C SER A 5 -15.38 -0.47 0.86
N GLY A 6 -15.13 -1.45 1.73
CA GLY A 6 -14.15 -1.38 2.82
C GLY A 6 -14.71 -0.68 4.07
N LYS A 7 -16.04 -0.50 4.16
CA LYS A 7 -16.69 0.18 5.27
C LYS A 7 -16.38 -0.48 6.61
N GLY A 8 -16.02 0.34 7.62
CA GLY A 8 -15.68 -0.12 8.96
C GLY A 8 -14.23 -0.59 9.11
N VAL A 9 -13.43 -0.56 8.05
CA VAL A 9 -12.01 -0.92 8.08
C VAL A 9 -11.16 0.35 7.96
N GLY A 10 -10.30 0.60 8.95
CA GLY A 10 -9.28 1.64 8.91
C GLY A 10 -8.04 1.15 8.17
N VAL A 11 -7.52 1.99 7.27
CA VAL A 11 -6.27 1.74 6.55
C VAL A 11 -5.30 2.87 6.80
N ALA A 12 -4.18 2.58 7.46
CA ALA A 12 -3.09 3.52 7.66
C ALA A 12 -2.21 3.58 6.39
N VAL A 13 -1.88 4.79 5.95
CA VAL A 13 -1.04 5.03 4.76
C VAL A 13 0.16 5.89 5.14
N LEU A 14 1.34 5.29 5.15
CA LEU A 14 2.61 5.98 5.42
C LEU A 14 3.16 6.53 4.11
N ASP A 15 3.14 7.87 3.96
CA ASP A 15 3.49 8.53 2.70
C ASP A 15 3.79 10.04 2.90
N THR A 16 3.61 10.86 1.86
CA THR A 16 3.82 12.32 1.87
C THR A 16 2.67 13.13 2.51
N GLY A 17 1.61 12.47 2.97
CA GLY A 17 0.43 13.10 3.55
C GLY A 17 -0.84 12.89 2.73
N ALA A 18 -1.83 13.75 2.94
CA ALA A 18 -3.12 13.74 2.25
C ALA A 18 -3.58 15.16 1.96
N PHE A 19 -3.76 15.49 0.70
CA PHE A 19 -4.47 16.71 0.28
C PHE A 19 -5.97 16.56 0.59
N PRO A 20 -6.68 17.59 1.06
CA PRO A 20 -8.13 17.54 1.31
C PRO A 20 -8.91 17.44 -0.01
N HIS A 21 -8.81 16.30 -0.67
CA HIS A 21 -9.47 16.02 -1.94
C HIS A 21 -10.92 15.61 -1.72
N MET A 22 -11.80 16.06 -2.60
CA MET A 22 -13.24 15.76 -2.59
C MET A 22 -13.54 14.26 -2.50
N ASP A 23 -12.70 13.42 -3.10
CA ASP A 23 -12.85 11.96 -3.07
C ASP A 23 -12.61 11.33 -1.67
N PHE A 24 -12.09 12.09 -0.73
CA PHE A 24 -11.80 11.57 0.63
C PHE A 24 -12.87 11.94 1.66
N GLU A 25 -13.74 12.84 1.34
CA GLU A 25 -14.89 13.38 2.05
C GLU A 25 -15.27 12.65 3.37
N ASN A 26 -15.05 13.28 4.52
CA ASN A 26 -15.36 12.75 5.87
C ASN A 26 -14.78 11.35 6.20
N ARG A 27 -13.85 10.82 5.38
CA ARG A 27 -13.25 9.50 5.58
C ARG A 27 -11.78 9.54 6.00
N ILE A 28 -11.19 10.72 6.17
CA ILE A 28 -9.93 10.87 6.90
C ILE A 28 -10.28 10.82 8.39
N TRP A 29 -10.09 9.66 9.02
CA TRP A 29 -10.45 9.44 10.43
C TRP A 29 -9.41 9.98 11.40
N ALA A 30 -8.13 10.00 10.98
CA ALA A 30 -7.03 10.62 11.70
C ALA A 30 -5.95 11.05 10.70
N PHE A 31 -5.12 12.00 11.13
CA PHE A 31 -3.93 12.43 10.41
C PHE A 31 -2.77 12.59 11.38
N ARG A 32 -1.57 12.17 10.97
CA ARG A 32 -0.34 12.40 11.73
C ARG A 32 0.76 12.91 10.82
N ASP A 33 1.48 13.92 11.28
CA ASP A 33 2.61 14.54 10.59
C ASP A 33 3.88 14.43 11.43
N TYR A 34 4.79 13.57 11.01
CA TYR A 34 6.11 13.39 11.63
C TYR A 34 7.20 14.28 11.04
N ILE A 35 6.86 15.11 10.02
CA ILE A 35 7.80 16.00 9.34
C ILE A 35 7.76 17.40 9.96
N HIS A 36 6.57 18.00 10.04
CA HIS A 36 6.38 19.38 10.51
C HIS A 36 5.45 19.47 11.73
N GLY A 37 4.84 18.37 12.18
CA GLY A 37 3.95 18.33 13.36
C GLY A 37 2.61 19.03 13.17
N ARG A 38 2.13 19.20 11.92
CA ARG A 38 0.82 19.84 11.65
C ARG A 38 -0.33 18.88 11.98
N GLU A 39 -1.41 19.44 12.50
CA GLU A 39 -2.61 18.68 12.86
C GLU A 39 -3.57 18.47 11.69
N GLN A 40 -3.64 19.44 10.77
CA GLN A 40 -4.52 19.38 9.61
C GLN A 40 -3.86 18.62 8.47
N ALA A 41 -4.64 17.75 7.81
CA ALA A 41 -4.18 16.97 6.68
C ALA A 41 -3.76 17.89 5.51
N TYR A 42 -2.58 17.63 4.98
CA TYR A 42 -2.02 18.27 3.80
C TYR A 42 -1.05 17.34 3.08
N ASP A 43 -0.79 17.63 1.81
CA ASP A 43 0.22 16.94 1.01
C ASP A 43 0.87 17.94 0.05
N ASP A 44 2.09 18.30 0.33
CA ASP A 44 2.90 19.26 -0.42
C ASP A 44 3.70 18.60 -1.59
N ASN A 45 3.66 17.27 -1.68
CA ASN A 45 4.26 16.48 -2.77
C ASN A 45 3.20 15.95 -3.76
N GLY A 46 2.13 15.34 -3.24
CA GLY A 46 1.03 14.73 -4.00
C GLY A 46 1.17 13.23 -4.25
N HIS A 47 2.23 12.55 -3.76
CA HIS A 47 2.36 11.11 -3.89
C HIS A 47 1.37 10.39 -2.96
N GLY A 48 1.30 10.78 -1.70
CA GLY A 48 0.39 10.19 -0.72
C GLY A 48 -1.09 10.38 -1.10
N THR A 49 -1.45 11.56 -1.61
CA THR A 49 -2.78 11.83 -2.13
C THR A 49 -3.16 10.88 -3.27
N HIS A 50 -2.22 10.60 -4.17
CA HIS A 50 -2.43 9.67 -5.27
C HIS A 50 -2.61 8.23 -4.76
N VAL A 51 -1.77 7.78 -3.83
CA VAL A 51 -1.86 6.46 -3.18
C VAL A 51 -3.20 6.28 -2.46
N LEU A 52 -3.62 7.29 -1.68
CA LEU A 52 -4.92 7.29 -0.98
C LEU A 52 -6.09 7.20 -1.96
N GLY A 53 -6.00 7.87 -3.10
CA GLY A 53 -7.02 7.82 -4.14
C GLY A 53 -7.18 6.43 -4.76
N ILE A 54 -6.08 5.73 -5.05
CA ILE A 54 -6.10 4.33 -5.53
C ILE A 54 -6.73 3.41 -4.49
N LEU A 55 -6.36 3.58 -3.23
CA LEU A 55 -6.85 2.77 -2.13
C LEU A 55 -8.34 3.01 -1.88
N GLY A 56 -8.73 4.27 -1.68
CA GLY A 56 -10.02 4.58 -1.10
C GLY A 56 -10.72 5.84 -1.62
N GLY A 57 -10.29 6.44 -2.73
CA GLY A 57 -11.03 7.55 -3.34
C GLY A 57 -12.44 7.14 -3.75
N ASN A 58 -13.47 7.94 -3.43
CA ASN A 58 -14.86 7.60 -3.81
C ASN A 58 -15.20 8.02 -5.25
N GLY A 59 -14.30 8.72 -5.93
CA GLY A 59 -14.47 9.18 -7.30
C GLY A 59 -15.44 10.37 -7.45
N ALA A 60 -15.78 11.08 -6.37
CA ALA A 60 -16.73 12.19 -6.40
C ALA A 60 -16.37 13.26 -7.43
N ALA A 61 -15.08 13.63 -7.53
CA ALA A 61 -14.60 14.61 -8.49
C ALA A 61 -14.68 14.15 -9.96
N SER A 62 -14.99 12.87 -10.23
CA SER A 62 -15.09 12.27 -11.57
C SER A 62 -16.45 11.62 -11.86
N GLY A 63 -17.45 11.84 -11.02
CA GLY A 63 -18.74 11.14 -11.13
C GLY A 63 -18.61 9.62 -10.99
N GLY A 64 -17.63 9.14 -10.19
CA GLY A 64 -17.39 7.72 -9.93
C GLY A 64 -16.41 7.04 -10.91
N LYS A 65 -15.93 7.73 -11.94
CA LYS A 65 -15.07 7.14 -12.98
C LYS A 65 -13.72 6.65 -12.44
N TYR A 66 -13.09 7.41 -11.55
CA TYR A 66 -11.77 7.12 -10.98
C TYR A 66 -11.88 6.75 -9.49
N ARG A 67 -12.77 5.81 -9.21
CA ARG A 67 -12.99 5.30 -7.87
C ARG A 67 -11.89 4.32 -7.47
N GLY A 68 -11.40 4.46 -6.24
CA GLY A 68 -10.44 3.55 -5.62
C GLY A 68 -11.05 2.20 -5.25
N THR A 69 -10.18 1.25 -4.88
CA THR A 69 -10.59 -0.14 -4.62
C THR A 69 -11.52 -0.26 -3.42
N ALA A 70 -11.20 0.38 -2.29
CA ALA A 70 -11.98 0.35 -1.04
C ALA A 70 -12.58 1.73 -0.73
N PHE A 71 -13.41 2.22 -1.62
CA PHE A 71 -13.92 3.59 -1.66
C PHE A 71 -14.77 4.02 -0.44
N GLY A 72 -15.05 3.16 0.49
CA GLY A 72 -15.76 3.43 1.75
C GLY A 72 -14.94 3.17 3.01
N CYS A 73 -13.66 2.79 2.90
CA CYS A 73 -12.79 2.56 4.06
C CYS A 73 -12.45 3.87 4.79
N GLY A 74 -12.07 3.75 6.06
CA GLY A 74 -11.46 4.84 6.82
C GLY A 74 -10.01 5.04 6.40
N LEU A 75 -9.63 6.27 6.11
CA LEU A 75 -8.28 6.66 5.71
C LEU A 75 -7.54 7.26 6.89
N ILE A 76 -6.35 6.76 7.17
CA ILE A 76 -5.47 7.27 8.22
C ILE A 76 -4.11 7.62 7.58
N PRO A 77 -4.02 8.78 6.89
CA PRO A 77 -2.77 9.22 6.30
C PRO A 77 -1.77 9.65 7.38
N ILE A 78 -0.56 9.13 7.27
CA ILE A 78 0.56 9.44 8.15
C ILE A 78 1.70 9.97 7.29
N LYS A 79 2.01 11.27 7.48
CA LYS A 79 3.09 11.92 6.75
C LYS A 79 4.43 11.59 7.39
N VAL A 80 5.21 10.76 6.69
CA VAL A 80 6.57 10.35 7.05
C VAL A 80 7.62 10.82 6.02
N LEU A 81 7.17 11.41 4.91
CA LEU A 81 7.99 11.96 3.85
C LEU A 81 7.73 13.46 3.66
N ASP A 82 8.79 14.20 3.34
CA ASP A 82 8.76 15.64 3.05
C ASP A 82 8.16 15.97 1.65
N GLU A 83 8.21 17.23 1.27
CA GLU A 83 7.73 17.74 -0.02
C GLU A 83 8.52 17.21 -1.24
N ARG A 84 9.72 16.65 -1.02
CA ARG A 84 10.55 16.03 -2.05
C ARG A 84 10.40 14.51 -2.10
N GLY A 85 9.61 13.95 -1.16
CA GLY A 85 9.44 12.51 -1.01
C GLY A 85 10.60 11.83 -0.25
N ASN A 86 11.43 12.59 0.46
CA ASN A 86 12.47 12.06 1.32
C ASN A 86 11.94 11.84 2.73
N GLY A 87 12.45 10.83 3.40
CA GLY A 87 12.09 10.51 4.77
C GLY A 87 13.23 9.83 5.52
N ASN A 88 13.00 9.67 6.81
CA ASN A 88 13.90 8.95 7.71
C ASN A 88 13.18 7.70 8.21
N LYS A 89 13.89 6.58 8.31
CA LYS A 89 13.37 5.32 8.87
C LYS A 89 12.79 5.48 10.28
N ASP A 90 13.41 6.33 11.12
CA ASP A 90 12.94 6.58 12.49
C ASP A 90 11.52 7.17 12.52
N LYS A 91 11.16 8.00 11.53
CA LYS A 91 9.80 8.54 11.39
C LYS A 91 8.80 7.45 11.01
N VAL A 92 9.21 6.50 10.17
CA VAL A 92 8.39 5.33 9.82
C VAL A 92 8.19 4.43 11.04
N ILE A 93 9.24 4.17 11.82
CA ILE A 93 9.15 3.38 13.06
C ILE A 93 8.25 4.07 14.09
N GLN A 94 8.38 5.40 14.29
CA GLN A 94 7.48 6.16 15.16
C GLN A 94 6.01 6.10 14.69
N ALA A 95 5.79 6.15 13.37
CA ALA A 95 4.46 6.02 12.78
C ALA A 95 3.85 4.64 13.03
N LEU A 96 4.64 3.57 12.89
CA LEU A 96 4.20 2.20 13.18
C LEU A 96 3.78 2.04 14.65
N LYS A 97 4.57 2.54 15.59
CA LYS A 97 4.23 2.52 17.03
C LYS A 97 2.92 3.27 17.31
N TRP A 98 2.74 4.44 16.72
CA TRP A 98 1.48 5.18 16.87
C TRP A 98 0.29 4.40 16.29
N ILE A 99 0.45 3.71 15.14
CA ILE A 99 -0.61 2.87 14.57
C ILE A 99 -0.98 1.76 15.53
N GLU A 100 -0.02 1.07 16.12
CA GLU A 100 -0.23 -0.01 17.08
C GLU A 100 -0.98 0.46 18.34
N GLU A 101 -0.64 1.65 18.86
CA GLU A 101 -1.30 2.25 20.01
C GLU A 101 -2.75 2.70 19.72
N ASN A 102 -3.07 2.98 18.46
CA ASN A 102 -4.35 3.56 18.05
C ASN A 102 -5.18 2.64 17.15
N MET A 103 -4.74 1.39 16.92
CA MET A 103 -5.42 0.47 15.99
C MET A 103 -6.86 0.17 16.38
N GLU A 104 -7.15 0.03 17.67
CA GLU A 104 -8.51 -0.21 18.16
C GLU A 104 -9.40 1.02 17.97
N GLN A 105 -8.88 2.21 18.32
CA GLN A 105 -9.64 3.47 18.24
C GLN A 105 -10.10 3.79 16.82
N TYR A 106 -9.25 3.55 15.83
CA TYR A 106 -9.53 3.85 14.42
C TYR A 106 -9.80 2.60 13.60
N HIS A 107 -10.05 1.45 14.23
CA HIS A 107 -10.28 0.17 13.56
C HIS A 107 -9.25 -0.14 12.47
N ILE A 108 -7.98 0.19 12.73
CA ILE A 108 -6.90 -0.02 11.76
C ILE A 108 -6.62 -1.51 11.67
N ARG A 109 -6.77 -2.06 10.46
CA ARG A 109 -6.50 -3.46 10.15
C ARG A 109 -5.42 -3.61 9.08
N VAL A 110 -5.18 -2.57 8.30
CA VAL A 110 -4.25 -2.60 7.16
C VAL A 110 -3.30 -1.42 7.26
N ILE A 111 -2.01 -1.67 7.00
CA ILE A 111 -0.97 -0.65 6.84
C ILE A 111 -0.47 -0.72 5.40
N ASN A 112 -0.58 0.39 4.67
CA ASN A 112 -0.02 0.56 3.33
C ASN A 112 1.26 1.38 3.41
N ILE A 113 2.38 0.80 2.96
CA ILE A 113 3.69 1.47 2.92
C ILE A 113 4.14 1.56 1.47
N SER A 114 3.86 2.69 0.82
CA SER A 114 4.24 2.95 -0.58
C SER A 114 5.59 3.67 -0.69
N VAL A 115 6.45 3.48 0.29
CA VAL A 115 7.78 4.07 0.40
C VAL A 115 8.81 2.98 0.69
N GLY A 116 10.06 3.23 0.33
CA GLY A 116 11.13 2.28 0.59
C GLY A 116 12.49 2.97 0.63
N THR A 117 13.42 2.39 1.39
CA THR A 117 14.81 2.90 1.44
C THR A 117 15.61 2.45 0.24
N THR A 118 16.42 3.35 -0.31
CA THR A 118 17.40 3.04 -1.35
C THR A 118 18.73 2.53 -0.77
N GLN A 119 18.92 2.64 0.53
CA GLN A 119 20.09 2.09 1.23
C GLN A 119 19.97 0.57 1.28
N ARG A 120 21.09 -0.13 1.13
CA ARG A 120 21.12 -1.60 1.10
C ARG A 120 21.27 -2.24 2.48
N GLU A 121 21.75 -1.48 3.45
CA GLU A 121 22.09 -1.94 4.80
C GLU A 121 21.59 -0.94 5.86
N GLY A 122 21.57 -1.34 7.13
CA GLY A 122 21.23 -0.47 8.26
C GLY A 122 19.73 -0.18 8.42
N HIS A 123 18.88 -1.13 8.04
CA HIS A 123 17.41 -1.02 8.17
C HIS A 123 16.76 -2.22 8.88
N GLU A 124 17.55 -2.93 9.67
CA GLU A 124 17.12 -4.08 10.47
C GLU A 124 16.00 -3.66 11.44
N ASP A 125 16.14 -2.52 12.08
CA ASP A 125 15.15 -1.92 12.98
C ASP A 125 13.82 -1.59 12.29
N LEU A 126 13.86 -1.14 11.03
CA LEU A 126 12.65 -0.93 10.23
C LEU A 126 11.96 -2.26 9.87
N ILE A 127 12.75 -3.30 9.56
CA ILE A 127 12.22 -4.64 9.31
C ILE A 127 11.57 -5.18 10.58
N GLU A 128 12.24 -5.07 11.73
CA GLU A 128 11.70 -5.48 13.02
C GLU A 128 10.38 -4.77 13.32
N ALA A 129 10.31 -3.45 13.15
CA ALA A 129 9.11 -2.67 13.42
C ALA A 129 7.89 -3.09 12.54
N VAL A 130 8.10 -3.38 11.25
CA VAL A 130 6.98 -3.87 10.42
C VAL A 130 6.59 -5.30 10.75
N GLU A 131 7.53 -6.12 11.24
CA GLU A 131 7.27 -7.49 11.69
C GLU A 131 6.56 -7.51 13.05
N GLU A 132 6.86 -6.58 13.95
CA GLU A 132 6.10 -6.37 15.20
C GLU A 132 4.64 -5.97 14.92
N ALA A 133 4.41 -5.00 14.02
CA ALA A 133 3.07 -4.62 13.60
C ALA A 133 2.31 -5.82 12.99
N TRP A 134 3.00 -6.66 12.22
CA TRP A 134 2.43 -7.90 11.70
C TRP A 134 2.08 -8.89 12.81
N ASP A 135 2.95 -9.09 13.80
CA ASP A 135 2.74 -10.02 14.92
C ASP A 135 1.57 -9.57 15.84
N LYS A 136 1.26 -8.26 15.85
CA LYS A 136 0.05 -7.70 16.50
C LYS A 136 -1.24 -7.90 15.68
N GLY A 137 -1.18 -8.58 14.55
CA GLY A 137 -2.34 -8.92 13.71
C GLY A 137 -2.68 -7.92 12.61
N LEU A 138 -1.91 -6.82 12.46
CA LEU A 138 -2.07 -5.88 11.36
C LEU A 138 -1.61 -6.50 10.04
N VAL A 139 -2.34 -6.20 8.96
CA VAL A 139 -1.93 -6.60 7.61
C VAL A 139 -1.01 -5.53 7.03
N VAL A 140 0.29 -5.78 7.05
CA VAL A 140 1.28 -4.83 6.52
C VAL A 140 1.55 -5.14 5.04
N VAL A 141 1.33 -4.15 4.18
CA VAL A 141 1.50 -4.23 2.72
C VAL A 141 2.51 -3.18 2.28
N ALA A 142 3.63 -3.59 1.71
CA ALA A 142 4.70 -2.69 1.30
C ALA A 142 5.03 -2.82 -0.19
N ALA A 143 5.47 -1.72 -0.79
CA ALA A 143 5.97 -1.69 -2.15
C ALA A 143 7.29 -2.47 -2.29
N ALA A 144 7.47 -3.16 -3.41
CA ALA A 144 8.73 -3.84 -3.73
C ALA A 144 9.89 -2.86 -4.03
N GLY A 145 9.56 -1.60 -4.29
CA GLY A 145 10.52 -0.58 -4.73
C GLY A 145 10.68 -0.52 -6.24
N ASN A 146 11.35 0.54 -6.70
CA ASN A 146 11.51 0.87 -8.13
C ASN A 146 12.98 0.83 -8.57
N MET A 147 13.80 -0.01 -7.92
CA MET A 147 15.24 -0.15 -8.19
C MET A 147 15.55 -1.29 -9.16
N GLY A 148 14.52 -1.91 -9.79
CA GLY A 148 14.70 -2.90 -10.85
C GLY A 148 15.38 -2.31 -12.09
N PRO A 149 15.74 -3.13 -13.08
CA PRO A 149 15.43 -4.56 -13.25
C PRO A 149 16.43 -5.53 -12.62
N GLY A 150 17.44 -5.07 -11.90
CA GLY A 150 18.47 -5.92 -11.30
C GLY A 150 17.91 -6.88 -10.23
N LYS A 151 18.54 -8.05 -10.07
CA LYS A 151 18.28 -8.95 -8.94
C LYS A 151 18.67 -8.25 -7.61
N GLY A 152 17.97 -8.58 -6.52
CA GLY A 152 18.23 -8.01 -5.21
C GLY A 152 17.83 -6.54 -5.08
N SER A 153 16.91 -6.07 -5.92
CA SER A 153 16.45 -4.67 -5.94
C SER A 153 15.16 -4.43 -5.13
N ILE A 154 14.74 -5.41 -4.33
CA ILE A 154 13.66 -5.19 -3.35
C ILE A 154 14.17 -4.24 -2.26
N THR A 155 13.41 -3.19 -1.99
CA THR A 155 13.74 -2.19 -0.96
C THR A 155 13.09 -2.54 0.38
N ALA A 156 13.73 -2.14 1.50
CA ALA A 156 13.09 -2.25 2.80
C ALA A 156 11.99 -1.17 2.94
N PRO A 157 10.86 -1.47 3.63
CA PRO A 157 10.59 -2.69 4.40
C PRO A 157 10.05 -3.88 3.58
N GLY A 158 9.86 -3.75 2.25
CA GLY A 158 9.37 -4.82 1.38
C GLY A 158 10.25 -6.09 1.37
N SER A 159 11.48 -6.01 1.86
CA SER A 159 12.39 -7.15 2.02
C SER A 159 12.06 -8.06 3.22
N SER A 160 11.16 -7.66 4.12
CA SER A 160 10.72 -8.50 5.25
C SER A 160 10.07 -9.80 4.78
N ARG A 161 10.37 -10.89 5.49
CA ARG A 161 9.78 -12.20 5.22
C ARG A 161 8.30 -12.27 5.56
N LYS A 162 7.88 -11.58 6.65
CA LYS A 162 6.51 -11.70 7.19
C LYS A 162 5.47 -10.94 6.38
N ILE A 163 5.73 -9.67 6.07
CA ILE A 163 4.75 -8.78 5.46
C ILE A 163 4.44 -9.12 4.00
N ILE A 164 3.41 -8.50 3.43
CA ILE A 164 3.04 -8.63 2.02
C ILE A 164 3.81 -7.61 1.20
N THR A 165 4.57 -8.06 0.20
CA THR A 165 5.34 -7.19 -0.69
C THR A 165 4.76 -7.22 -2.09
N VAL A 166 4.46 -6.03 -2.63
CA VAL A 166 3.75 -5.85 -3.90
C VAL A 166 4.67 -5.27 -4.96
N GLY A 167 4.84 -5.99 -6.05
CA GLY A 167 5.50 -5.52 -7.28
C GLY A 167 4.49 -4.99 -8.31
N SER A 168 4.99 -4.43 -9.42
CA SER A 168 4.16 -3.96 -10.52
C SER A 168 4.12 -4.97 -11.66
N SER A 169 2.91 -5.43 -12.05
CA SER A 169 2.71 -6.46 -13.09
C SER A 169 3.05 -5.98 -14.50
N ASP A 170 2.86 -4.74 -14.79
CA ASP A 170 3.10 -4.07 -16.07
C ASP A 170 4.51 -3.49 -16.20
N MET A 171 5.35 -3.68 -15.17
CA MET A 171 6.76 -3.28 -15.12
C MET A 171 7.71 -4.47 -14.92
N LEU A 172 7.31 -5.68 -15.35
CA LEU A 172 8.11 -6.90 -15.21
C LEU A 172 9.01 -7.15 -16.43
N VAL A 173 8.63 -6.67 -17.61
CA VAL A 173 9.25 -7.07 -18.88
C VAL A 173 10.46 -6.20 -19.22
N ARG A 174 11.61 -6.89 -19.44
CA ARG A 174 12.84 -6.37 -20.04
C ARG A 174 13.54 -5.23 -19.25
N ASN A 175 14.53 -4.60 -19.86
CA ASN A 175 15.40 -3.56 -19.29
C ASN A 175 14.69 -2.25 -18.93
N GLN A 176 13.39 -2.13 -19.17
CA GLN A 176 12.56 -0.99 -18.83
C GLN A 176 11.72 -1.20 -17.56
N GLY A 177 11.67 -2.43 -17.04
CA GLY A 177 10.88 -2.73 -15.86
C GLY A 177 11.59 -2.28 -14.58
N ILE A 178 11.01 -1.30 -13.88
CA ILE A 178 11.57 -0.75 -12.63
C ILE A 178 11.11 -1.47 -11.37
N SER A 179 10.11 -2.36 -11.45
CA SER A 179 9.64 -3.12 -10.29
C SER A 179 10.78 -3.87 -9.60
N GLY A 180 10.88 -3.75 -8.27
CA GLY A 180 11.89 -4.45 -7.47
C GLY A 180 11.80 -5.97 -7.67
N ARG A 181 12.96 -6.63 -7.71
CA ARG A 181 13.10 -8.07 -8.00
C ARG A 181 13.94 -8.76 -6.94
N GLY A 182 13.44 -9.90 -6.51
CA GLY A 182 14.16 -10.78 -5.61
C GLY A 182 15.25 -11.64 -6.29
N PRO A 183 15.86 -12.54 -5.52
CA PRO A 183 15.73 -12.65 -4.07
C PRO A 183 16.33 -11.43 -3.36
N THR A 184 15.93 -11.19 -2.11
CA THR A 184 16.57 -10.18 -1.25
C THR A 184 18.01 -10.58 -0.92
N ILE A 185 18.77 -9.68 -0.30
CA ILE A 185 20.15 -9.99 0.16
C ILE A 185 20.18 -11.19 1.12
N ASN A 186 19.12 -11.38 1.90
CA ASN A 186 18.94 -12.51 2.81
C ASN A 186 18.31 -13.76 2.14
N CYS A 187 18.39 -13.86 0.81
CA CYS A 187 17.85 -14.96 0.01
C CYS A 187 16.33 -15.19 0.19
N ILE A 188 15.57 -14.17 0.58
CA ILE A 188 14.11 -14.25 0.69
C ILE A 188 13.52 -14.02 -0.69
N SER A 189 12.63 -14.92 -1.11
CA SER A 189 11.91 -14.76 -2.38
C SER A 189 10.84 -13.68 -2.27
N LYS A 190 10.99 -12.59 -3.04
CA LYS A 190 10.09 -11.43 -3.12
C LYS A 190 10.03 -10.94 -4.59
N PRO A 191 8.97 -10.18 -4.99
CA PRO A 191 7.77 -9.81 -4.22
C PRO A 191 6.89 -11.02 -3.89
N ASP A 192 5.87 -10.86 -3.03
CA ASP A 192 4.87 -11.90 -2.79
C ASP A 192 3.83 -11.95 -3.93
N ILE A 193 3.42 -10.79 -4.43
CA ILE A 193 2.37 -10.64 -5.44
C ILE A 193 2.63 -9.42 -6.31
N VAL A 194 2.03 -9.36 -7.50
CA VAL A 194 2.09 -8.17 -8.36
C VAL A 194 0.68 -7.66 -8.68
N ALA A 195 0.57 -6.35 -8.90
CA ALA A 195 -0.65 -5.66 -9.32
C ALA A 195 -0.31 -4.57 -10.34
N PRO A 196 -1.28 -4.04 -11.14
CA PRO A 196 -1.03 -2.94 -12.06
C PRO A 196 -0.40 -1.72 -11.36
N GLY A 197 0.57 -1.09 -11.99
CA GLY A 197 1.28 0.05 -11.40
C GLY A 197 1.82 1.06 -12.42
N ASN A 198 1.50 0.91 -13.70
CA ASN A 198 1.93 1.82 -14.75
C ASN A 198 0.78 2.72 -15.20
N GLU A 199 1.03 4.04 -15.31
CA GLU A 199 0.07 5.04 -15.79
C GLU A 199 -1.27 5.03 -15.03
N ILE A 200 -1.23 4.75 -13.72
CA ILE A 200 -2.42 4.69 -12.88
C ILE A 200 -2.96 6.11 -12.65
N ILE A 201 -4.24 6.30 -12.96
CA ILE A 201 -4.94 7.59 -12.74
C ILE A 201 -5.52 7.58 -11.32
N SER A 202 -5.22 8.63 -10.55
CA SER A 202 -5.76 8.80 -9.20
C SER A 202 -5.70 10.27 -8.75
N CYS A 203 -6.18 10.53 -7.52
CA CYS A 203 -6.30 11.85 -6.92
C CYS A 203 -4.99 12.67 -7.00
N SER A 204 -5.14 13.96 -7.27
CA SER A 204 -4.06 14.94 -7.33
C SER A 204 -4.15 15.92 -6.16
N ASN A 205 -3.01 16.44 -5.72
CA ASN A 205 -2.97 17.57 -4.79
C ASN A 205 -3.16 18.95 -5.47
N LYS A 206 -3.60 18.95 -6.74
CA LYS A 206 -3.89 20.15 -7.55
C LYS A 206 -5.38 20.21 -7.98
N MET A 207 -6.28 19.93 -7.06
CA MET A 207 -7.70 19.71 -7.33
C MET A 207 -8.39 20.82 -8.13
N ASN A 208 -8.02 22.08 -7.90
CA ASN A 208 -8.64 23.24 -8.61
C ASN A 208 -8.27 23.31 -10.09
N ALA A 209 -7.18 22.67 -10.52
CA ALA A 209 -6.74 22.63 -11.92
C ALA A 209 -6.96 21.24 -12.53
N TYR A 210 -6.46 20.21 -11.84
CA TYR A 210 -6.49 18.83 -12.30
C TYR A 210 -6.74 17.89 -11.12
N PRO A 211 -8.02 17.48 -10.86
CA PRO A 211 -8.35 16.64 -9.70
C PRO A 211 -7.70 15.26 -9.75
N TYR A 212 -7.27 14.80 -10.91
CA TYR A 212 -6.59 13.53 -11.10
C TYR A 212 -5.28 13.69 -11.88
N THR A 213 -4.34 12.80 -11.62
CA THR A 213 -3.06 12.72 -12.33
C THR A 213 -2.65 11.27 -12.54
N ARG A 214 -1.69 11.04 -13.41
CA ARG A 214 -1.11 9.72 -13.67
C ARG A 214 0.23 9.58 -12.97
N LYS A 215 0.44 8.44 -12.34
CA LYS A 215 1.75 8.06 -11.77
C LYS A 215 2.03 6.59 -12.06
N SER A 216 3.32 6.23 -12.03
CA SER A 216 3.81 4.87 -12.26
C SER A 216 4.77 4.47 -11.15
N GLY A 217 4.71 3.20 -10.72
CA GLY A 217 5.57 2.63 -9.69
C GLY A 217 4.88 1.54 -8.89
N THR A 218 5.66 0.76 -8.16
CA THR A 218 5.13 -0.23 -7.20
C THR A 218 4.30 0.43 -6.09
N SER A 219 4.53 1.72 -5.83
CA SER A 219 3.72 2.55 -4.95
C SER A 219 2.26 2.68 -5.39
N MET A 220 1.96 2.47 -6.68
CA MET A 220 0.60 2.48 -7.23
C MET A 220 -0.04 1.08 -7.18
N SER A 221 0.77 0.03 -7.25
CA SER A 221 0.33 -1.36 -7.13
C SER A 221 -0.06 -1.73 -5.69
N THR A 222 0.68 -1.22 -4.71
CA THR A 222 0.50 -1.52 -3.28
C THR A 222 -0.90 -1.16 -2.77
N PRO A 223 -1.44 0.05 -3.00
CA PRO A 223 -2.76 0.43 -2.51
C PRO A 223 -3.92 -0.33 -3.18
N LEU A 224 -3.74 -0.89 -4.38
CA LEU A 224 -4.72 -1.79 -4.99
C LEU A 224 -4.89 -3.07 -4.16
N VAL A 225 -3.79 -3.65 -3.72
CA VAL A 225 -3.79 -4.84 -2.87
C VAL A 225 -4.31 -4.50 -1.47
N SER A 226 -3.86 -3.41 -0.87
CA SER A 226 -4.34 -2.92 0.44
C SER A 226 -5.85 -2.66 0.43
N GLY A 227 -6.37 -2.04 -0.63
CA GLY A 227 -7.81 -1.83 -0.81
C GLY A 227 -8.58 -3.14 -0.95
N GLY A 228 -8.07 -4.09 -1.72
CA GLY A 228 -8.69 -5.42 -1.84
C GLY A 228 -8.75 -6.16 -0.50
N ILE A 229 -7.70 -6.02 0.33
CA ILE A 229 -7.68 -6.57 1.69
C ILE A 229 -8.73 -5.89 2.58
N ALA A 230 -8.89 -4.57 2.48
CA ALA A 230 -9.93 -3.85 3.22
C ALA A 230 -11.35 -4.31 2.82
N LEU A 231 -11.61 -4.58 1.53
CA LEU A 231 -12.87 -5.16 1.07
C LEU A 231 -13.10 -6.57 1.66
N LEU A 232 -12.06 -7.39 1.69
CA LEU A 232 -12.15 -8.73 2.27
C LEU A 232 -12.43 -8.68 3.78
N LEU A 233 -11.81 -7.75 4.49
CA LEU A 233 -12.03 -7.55 5.94
C LEU A 233 -13.42 -6.96 6.26
N GLU A 234 -14.03 -6.15 5.37
CA GLU A 234 -15.45 -5.78 5.49
C GLU A 234 -16.35 -7.01 5.41
N LYS A 235 -16.04 -7.94 4.51
CA LYS A 235 -16.81 -9.18 4.31
C LYS A 235 -16.57 -10.19 5.43
N ASN A 236 -15.35 -10.32 5.89
CA ASN A 236 -14.89 -11.32 6.86
C ASN A 236 -13.96 -10.66 7.91
N PRO A 237 -14.51 -9.96 8.91
CA PRO A 237 -13.73 -9.16 9.87
C PRO A 237 -12.76 -9.98 10.75
N GLN A 238 -13.02 -11.28 10.91
CA GLN A 238 -12.25 -12.18 11.79
C GLN A 238 -11.01 -12.78 11.13
N LEU A 239 -10.81 -12.58 9.81
CA LEU A 239 -9.65 -13.11 9.13
C LEU A 239 -8.35 -12.52 9.71
N THR A 240 -7.41 -13.41 9.96
CA THR A 240 -6.05 -13.06 10.37
C THR A 240 -5.20 -12.59 9.18
N ASN A 241 -4.14 -11.85 9.44
CA ASN A 241 -3.18 -11.44 8.43
C ASN A 241 -2.55 -12.63 7.69
N LEU A 242 -2.29 -13.74 8.41
CA LEU A 242 -1.74 -14.96 7.82
C LEU A 242 -2.73 -15.62 6.86
N GLU A 243 -4.01 -15.72 7.21
CA GLU A 243 -5.06 -16.25 6.33
C GLU A 243 -5.23 -15.39 5.08
N ILE A 244 -5.20 -14.06 5.24
CA ILE A 244 -5.24 -13.12 4.12
C ILE A 244 -4.03 -13.33 3.19
N LYS A 245 -2.83 -13.48 3.74
CA LYS A 245 -1.61 -13.74 2.96
C LYS A 245 -1.67 -15.08 2.22
N LYS A 246 -2.17 -16.14 2.86
CA LYS A 246 -2.40 -17.45 2.22
C LYS A 246 -3.43 -17.34 1.08
N ARG A 247 -4.50 -16.59 1.29
CA ARG A 247 -5.55 -16.37 0.29
C ARG A 247 -5.03 -15.58 -0.92
N LEU A 248 -4.20 -14.56 -0.72
CA LEU A 248 -3.52 -13.88 -1.83
C LEU A 248 -2.74 -14.85 -2.69
N ARG A 249 -1.99 -15.78 -2.06
CA ARG A 249 -1.24 -16.82 -2.76
C ARG A 249 -2.15 -17.76 -3.56
N ALA A 250 -3.22 -18.25 -2.93
CA ALA A 250 -4.12 -19.23 -3.55
C ALA A 250 -4.90 -18.67 -4.74
N THR A 251 -5.18 -17.36 -4.74
CA THR A 251 -6.03 -16.70 -5.74
C THR A 251 -5.28 -15.93 -6.80
N ALA A 252 -3.97 -15.79 -6.66
CA ALA A 252 -3.12 -15.10 -7.64
C ALA A 252 -3.15 -15.83 -9.01
N LYS A 253 -3.06 -15.04 -10.09
CA LYS A 253 -2.95 -15.59 -11.46
C LYS A 253 -1.48 -15.63 -11.86
N ASP A 254 -0.96 -16.82 -12.08
CA ASP A 254 0.38 -16.98 -12.64
C ASP A 254 0.48 -16.30 -14.03
N LEU A 255 1.50 -15.47 -14.22
CA LEU A 255 1.79 -14.76 -15.45
C LEU A 255 2.88 -15.46 -16.27
N GLY A 256 3.42 -16.60 -15.82
CA GLY A 256 4.50 -17.33 -16.47
C GLY A 256 5.88 -16.74 -16.29
N TYR A 257 6.06 -15.78 -15.38
CA TYR A 257 7.39 -15.23 -15.06
C TYR A 257 8.04 -15.97 -13.88
N PRO A 258 9.38 -15.92 -13.77
CA PRO A 258 10.07 -16.42 -12.56
C PRO A 258 9.49 -15.80 -11.27
N HIS A 259 9.44 -16.62 -10.22
CA HIS A 259 8.83 -16.24 -8.93
C HIS A 259 9.43 -14.96 -8.33
N ASN A 260 10.72 -14.71 -8.49
CA ASN A 260 11.40 -13.51 -8.02
C ASN A 260 11.03 -12.21 -8.80
N LEU A 261 10.22 -12.31 -9.85
CA LEU A 261 9.65 -11.18 -10.60
C LEU A 261 8.19 -10.94 -10.24
N GLN A 262 7.38 -12.01 -10.28
CA GLN A 262 5.92 -11.93 -10.12
C GLN A 262 5.40 -12.38 -8.75
N GLY A 263 6.23 -12.98 -7.90
CA GLY A 263 5.78 -13.66 -6.70
C GLY A 263 4.84 -14.82 -7.04
N TRP A 264 3.70 -14.89 -6.37
CA TRP A 264 2.63 -15.85 -6.67
C TRP A 264 1.87 -15.54 -7.96
N GLY A 265 2.03 -14.33 -8.53
CA GLY A 265 1.38 -13.87 -9.74
C GLY A 265 0.59 -12.59 -9.57
N LEU A 266 -0.32 -12.33 -10.52
CA LEU A 266 -1.16 -11.13 -10.56
C LEU A 266 -2.30 -11.21 -9.55
N PHE A 267 -2.47 -10.16 -8.76
CA PHE A 267 -3.60 -9.98 -7.86
C PHE A 267 -4.93 -10.01 -8.63
N GLN A 268 -5.85 -10.88 -8.21
CA GLN A 268 -7.16 -11.08 -8.81
C GLN A 268 -8.27 -10.76 -7.80
N LEU A 269 -8.72 -9.50 -7.76
CA LEU A 269 -9.66 -9.01 -6.75
C LEU A 269 -10.90 -9.90 -6.63
N GLN A 270 -11.55 -10.25 -7.75
CA GLN A 270 -12.77 -11.05 -7.73
C GLN A 270 -12.54 -12.47 -7.20
N ARG A 271 -11.43 -13.11 -7.56
CA ARG A 271 -11.05 -14.40 -7.01
C ARG A 271 -10.75 -14.30 -5.52
N PHE A 272 -10.00 -13.28 -5.13
CA PHE A 272 -9.62 -13.02 -3.74
C PHE A 272 -10.82 -12.81 -2.82
N LEU A 273 -11.87 -12.11 -3.29
CA LEU A 273 -13.08 -11.86 -2.51
C LEU A 273 -14.03 -13.08 -2.46
N ASN A 274 -14.04 -13.92 -3.50
CA ASN A 274 -15.01 -15.01 -3.67
C ASN A 274 -14.43 -16.40 -3.43
N ASP A 275 -13.15 -16.52 -3.10
CA ASP A 275 -12.57 -17.80 -2.69
C ASP A 275 -13.33 -18.36 -1.48
N PRO A 276 -13.78 -19.62 -1.49
CA PRO A 276 -14.56 -20.19 -0.38
C PRO A 276 -13.76 -20.41 0.91
N GLY A 277 -12.45 -20.21 0.87
CA GLY A 277 -11.55 -20.33 2.01
C GLY A 277 -10.58 -21.52 1.88
N ILE A 278 -9.45 -21.37 2.56
CA ILE A 278 -8.48 -22.44 2.81
C ILE A 278 -8.82 -23.10 4.13
#